data_da0efdc3b0bbd553911f0a978c4bdd13
#
_entry.id   da0efdc3b0bbd553911f0a978c4bdd13
#
_cell.length_a   1.000
_cell.length_b   1.000
_cell.length_c   1.000
_cell.angle_alpha   90.00
_cell.angle_beta   90.00
_cell.angle_gamma   90.00
#
_symmetry.space_group_name_H-M   'P 1'
#
loop_
_entity.id
_entity.type
_entity.pdbx_description
1 polymer ?
#
loop_
_entity_poly.entity_id
_entity_poly.type
_entity_poly.pdbx_seq_one_letter_code
_entity_poly.pdbx_strand_id
1 'polypeptide(L)'
;MPSKKYADYKGAEPYFELVRSALGDLVDGEHFFDVVADNIAYEVRYDLGWPRVIRGRDDLMAQFLGYVGNIRLRSADKLIANRADNSRVVVIEYEVHGTILATGAKYENRFCSIIELENRKIARWRDYMDSLAAWNALTAGAH
;
A
#
# COMPACT_ATOMS: atom_id res chain seq x y z
N MET A 1 -11.59 2.89 -17.35
CA MET A 1 -11.91 1.49 -17.00
C MET A 1 -10.81 0.88 -16.18
N PRO A 2 -11.14 0.30 -15.02
CA PRO A 2 -10.13 -0.44 -14.28
C PRO A 2 -9.63 -1.58 -15.16
N SER A 3 -8.33 -1.77 -15.16
CA SER A 3 -7.72 -2.84 -15.94
C SER A 3 -8.15 -4.20 -15.38
N LYS A 4 -8.67 -5.09 -16.22
CA LYS A 4 -9.00 -6.47 -15.84
C LYS A 4 -7.77 -7.23 -15.35
N LYS A 5 -6.57 -6.76 -15.73
CA LYS A 5 -5.30 -7.36 -15.36
C LYS A 5 -5.10 -7.48 -13.83
N TYR A 6 -5.68 -6.54 -13.07
CA TYR A 6 -5.52 -6.50 -11.62
C TYR A 6 -6.84 -6.71 -10.87
N ALA A 7 -7.79 -7.39 -11.47
CA ALA A 7 -9.11 -7.62 -10.87
C ALA A 7 -9.04 -8.36 -9.53
N ASP A 8 -8.06 -9.23 -9.36
CA ASP A 8 -7.89 -10.02 -8.12
C ASP A 8 -7.48 -9.13 -6.92
N TYR A 9 -7.00 -7.92 -7.18
CA TYR A 9 -6.53 -6.98 -6.16
C TYR A 9 -7.55 -5.90 -5.82
N LYS A 10 -8.76 -6.05 -6.31
CA LYS A 10 -9.83 -5.04 -6.19
C LYS A 10 -10.08 -4.59 -4.75
N GLY A 11 -9.90 -5.48 -3.78
CA GLY A 11 -10.10 -5.17 -2.36
C GLY A 11 -9.17 -4.09 -1.82
N ALA A 12 -8.04 -3.82 -2.49
CA ALA A 12 -7.09 -2.77 -2.09
C ALA A 12 -7.10 -1.59 -3.06
N GLU A 13 -8.01 -1.54 -4.03
CA GLU A 13 -8.03 -0.53 -5.07
C GLU A 13 -8.04 0.91 -4.55
N PRO A 14 -8.79 1.26 -3.48
CA PRO A 14 -8.73 2.62 -2.93
C PRO A 14 -7.32 3.05 -2.54
N TYR A 15 -6.53 2.14 -2.00
CA TYR A 15 -5.12 2.39 -1.66
C TYR A 15 -4.28 2.60 -2.94
N PHE A 16 -4.45 1.71 -3.92
CA PHE A 16 -3.70 1.83 -5.19
C PHE A 16 -3.99 3.15 -5.91
N GLU A 17 -5.26 3.55 -5.94
CA GLU A 17 -5.66 4.81 -6.58
C GLU A 17 -5.07 6.02 -5.86
N LEU A 18 -5.08 6.01 -4.53
CA LEU A 18 -4.54 7.11 -3.73
C LEU A 18 -3.03 7.25 -3.99
N VAL A 19 -2.28 6.16 -3.94
CA VAL A 19 -0.82 6.19 -4.19
C VAL A 19 -0.53 6.66 -5.60
N ARG A 20 -1.24 6.11 -6.59
CA ARG A 20 -1.04 6.50 -7.99
C ARG A 20 -1.29 7.98 -8.20
N SER A 21 -2.35 8.49 -7.59
CA SER A 21 -2.69 9.92 -7.63
C SER A 21 -1.60 10.79 -6.99
N ALA A 22 -1.06 10.35 -5.85
CA ALA A 22 -0.01 11.08 -5.13
C ALA A 22 1.27 11.22 -5.95
N LEU A 23 1.61 10.21 -6.76
CA LEU A 23 2.82 10.23 -7.58
C LEU A 23 2.66 11.02 -8.87
N GLY A 24 1.42 11.15 -9.36
CA GLY A 24 1.10 12.00 -10.51
C GLY A 24 1.96 11.71 -11.73
N ASP A 25 2.58 12.76 -12.27
CA ASP A 25 3.40 12.71 -13.47
C ASP A 25 4.87 12.32 -13.20
N LEU A 26 5.21 12.00 -11.97
CA LEU A 26 6.56 11.55 -11.62
C LEU A 26 6.85 10.12 -12.06
N VAL A 27 5.82 9.35 -12.39
CA VAL A 27 5.92 7.93 -12.76
C VAL A 27 5.15 7.63 -14.03
N ASP A 28 5.52 6.52 -14.69
CA ASP A 28 4.89 6.04 -15.91
C ASP A 28 4.12 4.76 -15.60
N GLY A 29 2.83 4.73 -15.96
CA GLY A 29 1.94 3.59 -15.79
C GLY A 29 0.58 4.03 -15.26
N GLU A 30 -0.45 3.23 -15.50
CA GLU A 30 -1.82 3.56 -15.11
C GLU A 30 -2.15 3.07 -13.70
N HIS A 31 -1.75 1.87 -13.36
CA HIS A 31 -2.04 1.24 -12.08
C HIS A 31 -0.80 1.24 -11.18
N PHE A 32 -1.02 1.15 -9.87
CA PHE A 32 0.05 1.05 -8.87
C PHE A 32 1.10 0.00 -9.26
N PHE A 33 0.66 -1.21 -9.64
CA PHE A 33 1.60 -2.27 -10.01
C PHE A 33 2.39 -1.97 -11.29
N ASP A 34 1.83 -1.14 -12.18
CA ASP A 34 2.54 -0.72 -13.40
C ASP A 34 3.67 0.27 -13.09
N VAL A 35 3.54 1.04 -12.00
CA VAL A 35 4.56 2.02 -11.61
C VAL A 35 5.60 1.47 -10.64
N VAL A 36 5.44 0.23 -10.19
CA VAL A 36 6.42 -0.44 -9.34
C VAL A 36 7.53 -1.02 -10.22
N ALA A 37 8.79 -0.77 -9.84
CA ALA A 37 9.94 -1.35 -10.55
C ALA A 37 9.98 -2.86 -10.36
N ASP A 38 10.50 -3.59 -11.36
CA ASP A 38 10.62 -5.05 -11.29
C ASP A 38 11.42 -5.50 -10.06
N ASN A 39 12.42 -4.71 -9.67
CA ASN A 39 13.34 -5.01 -8.58
C ASN A 39 13.08 -4.17 -7.33
N ILE A 40 11.84 -3.74 -7.10
CA ILE A 40 11.51 -2.92 -5.93
C ILE A 40 11.99 -3.57 -4.64
N ALA A 41 12.45 -2.72 -3.70
CA ALA A 41 12.67 -3.12 -2.30
C ALA A 41 11.57 -2.44 -1.45
N TYR A 42 10.66 -3.25 -0.93
CA TYR A 42 9.53 -2.77 -0.14
C TYR A 42 9.80 -3.16 1.32
N GLU A 43 10.02 -2.15 2.16
CA GLU A 43 10.35 -2.36 3.57
C GLU A 43 9.15 -2.05 4.45
N VAL A 44 8.83 -2.98 5.34
CA VAL A 44 7.80 -2.83 6.35
C VAL A 44 8.51 -2.44 7.66
N ARG A 45 8.23 -1.24 8.15
CA ARG A 45 8.92 -0.67 9.31
C ARG A 45 8.12 -0.81 10.61
N TYR A 46 7.30 -1.83 10.67
CA TYR A 46 6.51 -2.20 11.84
C TYR A 46 6.59 -3.72 12.00
N ASP A 47 6.25 -4.22 13.18
CA ASP A 47 6.36 -5.66 13.47
C ASP A 47 5.01 -6.27 13.81
N LEU A 48 4.48 -7.06 12.88
CA LEU A 48 3.27 -7.86 13.06
C LEU A 48 3.49 -9.32 12.65
N GLY A 49 4.78 -9.75 12.61
CA GLY A 49 5.13 -11.08 12.15
C GLY A 49 5.18 -11.24 10.65
N TRP A 50 5.05 -10.14 9.90
CA TRP A 50 5.12 -10.16 8.43
C TRP A 50 6.56 -10.00 7.96
N PRO A 51 6.87 -10.37 6.70
CA PRO A 51 8.20 -10.13 6.15
C PRO A 51 8.58 -8.65 6.23
N ARG A 52 9.78 -8.37 6.73
CA ARG A 52 10.26 -6.98 6.88
C ARG A 52 10.71 -6.35 5.57
N VAL A 53 11.13 -7.17 4.63
CA VAL A 53 11.57 -6.70 3.31
C VAL A 53 10.97 -7.64 2.27
N ILE A 54 10.30 -7.05 1.29
CA ILE A 54 9.76 -7.77 0.14
C ILE A 54 10.57 -7.28 -1.06
N ARG A 55 11.18 -8.21 -1.79
CA ARG A 55 12.02 -7.86 -2.95
C ARG A 55 11.38 -8.34 -4.23
N GLY A 56 11.23 -7.41 -5.17
CA GLY A 56 10.67 -7.67 -6.47
C GLY A 56 9.18 -7.49 -6.55
N ARG A 57 8.71 -7.09 -7.74
CA ARG A 57 7.29 -6.82 -7.97
C ARG A 57 6.42 -8.06 -7.80
N ASP A 58 6.89 -9.23 -8.25
CA ASP A 58 6.11 -10.46 -8.17
C ASP A 58 5.84 -10.86 -6.72
N ASP A 59 6.85 -10.75 -5.86
CA ASP A 59 6.69 -11.04 -4.43
C ASP A 59 5.79 -10.01 -3.76
N LEU A 60 5.89 -8.74 -4.17
CA LEU A 60 5.01 -7.69 -3.65
C LEU A 60 3.56 -7.96 -4.04
N MET A 61 3.32 -8.36 -5.29
CA MET A 61 1.97 -8.70 -5.75
C MET A 61 1.42 -9.91 -4.97
N ALA A 62 2.26 -10.91 -4.71
CA ALA A 62 1.85 -12.06 -3.90
C ALA A 62 1.46 -11.64 -2.48
N GLN A 63 2.21 -10.70 -1.89
CA GLN A 63 1.89 -10.18 -0.57
C GLN A 63 0.54 -9.46 -0.57
N PHE A 64 0.23 -8.69 -1.61
CA PHE A 64 -1.06 -8.02 -1.72
C PHE A 64 -2.21 -8.99 -1.94
N LEU A 65 -2.00 -10.15 -2.56
CA LEU A 65 -3.03 -11.19 -2.64
C LEU A 65 -3.42 -11.67 -1.24
N GLY A 66 -2.43 -11.85 -0.36
CA GLY A 66 -2.70 -12.17 1.04
C GLY A 66 -3.47 -11.06 1.75
N TYR A 67 -3.11 -9.82 1.48
CA TYR A 67 -3.79 -8.65 2.06
C TYR A 67 -5.27 -8.63 1.67
N VAL A 68 -5.58 -8.71 0.37
CA VAL A 68 -6.97 -8.63 -0.10
C VAL A 68 -7.79 -9.86 0.26
N GLY A 69 -7.14 -10.97 0.61
CA GLY A 69 -7.80 -12.14 1.16
C GLY A 69 -8.28 -11.95 2.60
N ASN A 70 -7.74 -10.98 3.30
CA ASN A 70 -8.03 -10.73 4.72
C ASN A 70 -8.74 -9.41 4.97
N ILE A 71 -8.48 -8.40 4.13
CA ILE A 71 -8.97 -7.04 4.34
C ILE A 71 -9.59 -6.54 3.05
N ARG A 72 -10.77 -5.92 3.15
CA ARG A 72 -11.38 -5.20 2.03
C ARG A 72 -11.43 -3.73 2.37
N LEU A 73 -10.77 -2.90 1.58
CA LEU A 73 -10.81 -1.45 1.75
C LEU A 73 -12.05 -0.88 1.07
N ARG A 74 -12.71 0.03 1.76
CA ARG A 74 -13.84 0.82 1.28
C ARG A 74 -13.37 2.15 0.72
N SER A 75 -12.36 2.74 1.36
CA SER A 75 -11.83 4.05 0.95
C SER A 75 -10.41 4.26 1.49
N ALA A 76 -9.71 5.20 0.86
CA ALA A 76 -8.44 5.73 1.35
C ALA A 76 -8.50 7.24 1.15
N ASP A 77 -8.09 8.03 2.15
CA ASP A 77 -8.29 9.47 2.13
C ASP A 77 -7.25 10.21 2.97
N LYS A 78 -7.48 11.50 3.17
CA LYS A 78 -6.64 12.41 3.96
C LYS A 78 -5.19 12.42 3.49
N LEU A 79 -5.00 12.36 2.17
CA LEU A 79 -3.67 12.35 1.57
C LEU A 79 -2.93 13.68 1.80
N ILE A 80 -1.72 13.58 2.33
CA ILE A 80 -0.75 14.65 2.36
C ILE A 80 0.48 14.14 1.64
N ALA A 81 0.90 14.82 0.56
CA ALA A 81 2.04 14.39 -0.22
C ALA A 81 3.10 15.51 -0.24
N ASN A 82 4.33 15.14 0.11
CA ASN A 82 5.47 16.06 0.08
C ASN A 82 6.55 15.46 -0.81
N ARG A 83 7.06 16.27 -1.74
CA ARG A 83 8.11 15.88 -2.68
C ARG A 83 9.43 16.52 -2.28
N ALA A 84 10.52 15.74 -2.32
CA ALA A 84 11.86 16.30 -2.16
C ALA A 84 12.21 17.16 -3.38
N ASP A 85 13.16 18.08 -3.21
CA ASP A 85 13.58 19.02 -4.26
C ASP A 85 14.02 18.32 -5.55
N ASN A 86 14.62 17.12 -5.43
CA ASN A 86 15.10 16.38 -6.59
C ASN A 86 14.01 15.53 -7.27
N SER A 87 12.77 15.58 -6.77
CA SER A 87 11.61 14.83 -7.27
C SER A 87 11.83 13.31 -7.29
N ARG A 88 12.77 12.79 -6.49
CA ARG A 88 13.09 11.37 -6.40
C ARG A 88 12.51 10.71 -5.16
N VAL A 89 12.17 11.52 -4.15
CA VAL A 89 11.58 11.02 -2.91
C VAL A 89 10.25 11.70 -2.70
N VAL A 90 9.22 10.91 -2.46
CA VAL A 90 7.89 11.40 -2.14
C VAL A 90 7.48 10.78 -0.80
N VAL A 91 7.09 11.62 0.15
CA VAL A 91 6.57 11.17 1.45
C VAL A 91 5.07 11.40 1.44
N ILE A 92 4.30 10.36 1.68
CA ILE A 92 2.84 10.47 1.74
C ILE A 92 2.31 10.00 3.10
N GLU A 93 1.32 10.73 3.57
CA GLU A 93 0.53 10.35 4.75
C GLU A 93 -0.91 10.17 4.30
N TYR A 94 -1.59 9.17 4.83
CA TYR A 94 -2.97 8.88 4.43
C TYR A 94 -3.63 7.94 5.42
N GLU A 95 -4.95 7.77 5.27
CA GLU A 95 -5.73 6.83 6.07
C GLU A 95 -6.44 5.84 5.13
N VAL A 96 -6.61 4.61 5.63
CA VAL A 96 -7.42 3.60 4.94
C VAL A 96 -8.57 3.17 5.83
N HIS A 97 -9.69 2.80 5.21
CA HIS A 97 -10.92 2.42 5.90
C HIS A 97 -11.49 1.17 5.23
N GLY A 98 -11.74 0.16 6.03
CA GLY A 98 -12.23 -1.11 5.48
C GLY A 98 -12.74 -2.06 6.54
N THR A 99 -12.72 -3.34 6.19
CA THR A 99 -13.30 -4.42 6.99
C THR A 99 -12.38 -5.64 6.96
N ILE A 100 -12.21 -6.29 8.10
CA ILE A 100 -11.57 -7.59 8.19
C ILE A 100 -12.58 -8.64 7.72
N LEU A 101 -12.25 -9.38 6.68
CA LEU A 101 -13.20 -10.28 6.03
C LEU A 101 -13.65 -11.44 6.92
N ALA A 102 -12.74 -11.99 7.73
CA ALA A 102 -13.02 -13.16 8.55
C ALA A 102 -14.01 -12.87 9.69
N THR A 103 -14.01 -11.64 10.23
CA THR A 103 -14.76 -11.30 11.44
C THR A 103 -15.80 -10.21 11.24
N GLY A 104 -15.70 -9.45 10.12
CA GLY A 104 -16.51 -8.25 9.92
C GLY A 104 -16.04 -7.07 10.76
N ALA A 105 -14.91 -7.17 11.46
CA ALA A 105 -14.39 -6.10 12.28
C ALA A 105 -14.02 -4.89 11.43
N LYS A 106 -14.29 -3.70 11.95
CA LYS A 106 -13.92 -2.45 11.30
C LYS A 106 -12.40 -2.28 11.32
N TYR A 107 -11.83 -1.90 10.18
CA TYR A 107 -10.40 -1.62 10.06
C TYR A 107 -10.20 -0.17 9.64
N GLU A 108 -9.57 0.60 10.52
CA GLU A 108 -9.17 1.98 10.28
C GLU A 108 -7.68 2.09 10.58
N ASN A 109 -6.90 2.66 9.67
CA ASN A 109 -5.46 2.78 9.92
C ASN A 109 -4.88 4.01 9.28
N ARG A 110 -3.75 4.45 9.82
CA ARG A 110 -3.01 5.62 9.35
C ARG A 110 -1.62 5.17 8.93
N PHE A 111 -1.17 5.71 7.80
CA PHE A 111 0.09 5.32 7.19
C PHE A 111 0.97 6.54 6.92
N CYS A 112 2.27 6.31 6.95
CA CYS A 112 3.27 7.19 6.36
C CYS A 112 4.17 6.31 5.52
N SER A 113 4.30 6.64 4.24
CA SER A 113 5.10 5.87 3.30
C SER A 113 6.14 6.79 2.66
N ILE A 114 7.39 6.33 2.65
CA ILE A 114 8.51 7.03 2.04
C ILE A 114 8.88 6.30 0.76
N ILE A 115 8.71 6.97 -0.38
CA ILE A 115 8.79 6.38 -1.71
C ILE A 115 9.98 6.97 -2.45
N GLU A 116 10.89 6.11 -2.92
CA GLU A 116 12.03 6.54 -3.73
C GLU A 116 11.83 6.07 -5.17
N LEU A 117 12.01 7.01 -6.10
CA LEU A 117 11.79 6.77 -7.52
C LEU A 117 13.10 6.66 -8.27
N GLU A 118 13.16 5.73 -9.24
CA GLU A 118 14.24 5.63 -10.21
C GLU A 118 13.64 5.28 -11.57
N ASN A 119 14.10 5.94 -12.62
CA ASN A 119 13.63 5.69 -14.00
C ASN A 119 12.10 5.73 -14.10
N ARG A 120 11.47 6.68 -13.38
CA ARG A 120 10.03 6.90 -13.38
C ARG A 120 9.24 5.71 -12.86
N LYS A 121 9.84 4.94 -11.94
CA LYS A 121 9.21 3.80 -11.26
C LYS A 121 9.52 3.84 -9.77
N ILE A 122 8.71 3.17 -8.97
CA ILE A 122 8.96 3.03 -7.53
C ILE A 122 10.07 2.00 -7.35
N ALA A 123 11.24 2.45 -6.88
CA ALA A 123 12.40 1.58 -6.66
C ALA A 123 12.49 1.12 -5.21
N ARG A 124 12.11 1.97 -4.26
CA ARG A 124 12.13 1.64 -2.83
C ARG A 124 10.90 2.21 -2.15
N TRP A 125 10.42 1.48 -1.15
CA TRP A 125 9.26 1.86 -0.35
C TRP A 125 9.56 1.53 1.11
N ARG A 126 9.36 2.49 1.99
CA ARG A 126 9.40 2.24 3.44
C ARG A 126 8.05 2.59 4.02
N ASP A 127 7.42 1.61 4.64
CA ASP A 127 6.03 1.72 5.09
C ASP A 127 5.96 1.76 6.61
N TYR A 128 5.29 2.77 7.12
CA TYR A 128 5.00 2.93 8.55
C TYR A 128 3.50 3.02 8.72
N MET A 129 2.98 2.35 9.74
CA MET A 129 1.55 2.43 10.04
C MET A 129 1.32 2.39 11.54
N ASP A 130 0.08 2.64 11.94
CA ASP A 130 -0.35 2.41 13.31
C ASP A 130 -0.53 0.89 13.50
N SER A 131 0.51 0.24 13.98
CA SER A 131 0.52 -1.22 14.13
C SER A 131 -0.43 -1.70 15.22
N LEU A 132 -0.71 -0.87 16.22
CA LEU A 132 -1.68 -1.22 17.25
C LEU A 132 -3.09 -1.28 16.66
N ALA A 133 -3.45 -0.33 15.81
CA ALA A 133 -4.75 -0.35 15.14
C ALA A 133 -4.90 -1.62 14.29
N ALA A 134 -3.85 -2.01 13.55
CA ALA A 134 -3.88 -3.24 12.76
C ALA A 134 -4.01 -4.47 13.65
N TRP A 135 -3.21 -4.56 14.70
CA TRP A 135 -3.25 -5.67 15.65
C TRP A 135 -4.64 -5.83 16.27
N ASN A 136 -5.22 -4.73 16.76
CA ASN A 136 -6.53 -4.76 17.38
C ASN A 136 -7.61 -5.22 16.41
N ALA A 137 -7.58 -4.75 15.17
CA ALA A 137 -8.55 -5.15 14.16
C ALA A 137 -8.42 -6.63 13.81
N LEU A 138 -7.19 -7.09 13.58
CA LEU A 138 -6.92 -8.47 13.16
C LEU A 138 -7.21 -9.50 14.28
N THR A 139 -7.14 -9.08 15.55
CA THR A 139 -7.38 -9.96 16.69
C THR A 139 -8.76 -9.79 17.32
N ALA A 140 -9.61 -8.91 16.80
CA ALA A 140 -10.91 -8.58 17.41
C ALA A 140 -11.85 -9.76 17.52
N GLY A 141 -11.70 -10.83 16.72
CA GLY A 141 -12.50 -12.04 16.79
C GLY A 141 -11.81 -13.21 17.48
N ALA A 142 -10.63 -13.00 18.09
CA ALA A 142 -9.79 -14.07 18.61
C ALA A 142 -10.01 -14.35 20.11
N HIS A 143 -11.24 -14.29 20.57
CA HIS A 143 -11.59 -14.54 21.98
C HIS A 143 -12.26 -15.87 22.18
#